data_d642491584ea983333769e11984e5b15
#
_entry.id   d642491584ea983333769e11984e5b15
#
_cell.length_a   1.000
_cell.length_b   1.000
_cell.length_c   1.000
_cell.angle_alpha   90.00
_cell.angle_beta   90.00
_cell.angle_gamma   90.00
#
_symmetry.space_group_name_H-M   'P 1'
#
loop_
_entity.id
_entity.type
_entity.pdbx_description
1 polymer ?
#
loop_
_entity_poly.entity_id
_entity_poly.type
_entity_poly.pdbx_seq_one_letter_code
_entity_poly.pdbx_strand_id
1 'polypeptide(L)'
;MMQAKQARMLIDFSAEVPAHMAGGWVATQKLIDEKPQVVQKAMNALYGGLGWLRGNRDAAIALIVEVDEIKPEIAAMEYENTILKLATDATLKPDEMQRAMEMGKLIGITDTAPIDQLTTDRFIPVPTT
;
A
#
# COMPACT_ATOMS: atom_id res chain seq x y z
N MET A 1 -15.45 5.87 -14.77
CA MET A 1 -15.55 5.44 -16.19
C MET A 1 -16.35 4.15 -16.36
N MET A 2 -16.06 3.02 -15.70
CA MET A 2 -16.82 1.77 -15.86
C MET A 2 -18.28 1.90 -15.43
N GLN A 3 -18.59 2.53 -14.30
CA GLN A 3 -19.97 2.78 -13.85
C GLN A 3 -20.76 3.69 -14.78
N ALA A 4 -20.11 4.62 -15.48
CA ALA A 4 -20.74 5.47 -16.50
C ALA A 4 -20.91 4.75 -17.86
N LYS A 5 -20.61 3.45 -17.95
CA LYS A 5 -20.60 2.63 -19.18
C LYS A 5 -19.68 3.19 -20.29
N GLN A 6 -18.70 4.04 -19.92
CA GLN A 6 -17.73 4.63 -20.85
C GLN A 6 -16.48 3.74 -21.05
N ALA A 7 -16.33 2.72 -20.21
CA ALA A 7 -15.24 1.75 -20.28
C ALA A 7 -15.72 0.37 -19.82
N ARG A 8 -15.02 -0.66 -20.23
CA ARG A 8 -15.20 -2.04 -19.76
C ARG A 8 -13.86 -2.60 -19.31
N MET A 9 -13.88 -3.44 -18.30
CA MET A 9 -12.71 -4.23 -17.91
C MET A 9 -12.46 -5.29 -18.98
N LEU A 10 -11.23 -5.37 -19.46
CA LEU A 10 -10.80 -6.39 -20.41
C LEU A 10 -10.12 -7.56 -19.68
N ILE A 11 -9.29 -7.25 -18.70
CA ILE A 11 -8.55 -8.22 -17.88
C ILE A 11 -8.54 -7.67 -16.45
N ASP A 12 -8.81 -8.53 -15.49
CA ASP A 12 -8.64 -8.24 -14.07
C ASP A 12 -7.32 -8.88 -13.59
N PHE A 13 -6.27 -8.08 -13.54
CA PHE A 13 -4.96 -8.56 -13.07
C PHE A 13 -4.98 -9.02 -11.61
N SER A 14 -5.92 -8.55 -10.79
CA SER A 14 -6.03 -9.01 -9.41
C SER A 14 -6.48 -10.46 -9.30
N ALA A 15 -7.19 -10.95 -10.32
CA ALA A 15 -7.62 -12.35 -10.42
C ALA A 15 -6.57 -13.26 -11.09
N GLU A 16 -5.78 -12.71 -12.02
CA GLU A 16 -4.87 -13.49 -12.88
C GLU A 16 -3.42 -13.52 -12.34
N VAL A 17 -3.01 -12.47 -11.60
CA VAL A 17 -1.62 -12.35 -11.13
C VAL A 17 -1.54 -12.76 -9.65
N PRO A 18 -0.63 -13.65 -9.26
CA PRO A 18 -0.44 -14.02 -7.85
C PRO A 18 -0.15 -12.81 -6.97
N ALA A 19 -0.55 -12.87 -5.71
CA ALA A 19 -0.29 -11.81 -4.74
C ALA A 19 1.20 -11.44 -4.73
N HIS A 20 1.48 -10.16 -4.88
CA HIS A 20 2.82 -9.59 -4.91
C HIS A 20 2.83 -8.22 -4.22
N MET A 21 3.99 -7.77 -3.80
CA MET A 21 4.14 -6.43 -3.24
C MET A 21 4.00 -5.39 -4.36
N ALA A 22 2.92 -4.62 -4.33
CA ALA A 22 2.65 -3.56 -5.31
C ALA A 22 3.35 -2.24 -4.97
N GLY A 23 3.72 -2.01 -3.70
CA GLY A 23 4.39 -0.80 -3.24
C GLY A 23 4.78 -0.89 -1.77
N GLY A 24 5.49 0.12 -1.30
CA GLY A 24 5.92 0.19 0.10
C GLY A 24 6.41 1.58 0.47
N TRP A 25 6.61 1.79 1.75
CA TRP A 25 7.24 3.00 2.26
C TRP A 25 8.75 2.87 2.16
N VAL A 26 9.40 3.93 1.69
CA VAL A 26 10.85 3.96 1.52
C VAL A 26 11.47 5.10 2.32
N ALA A 27 12.64 4.84 2.88
CA ALA A 27 13.46 5.84 3.54
C ALA A 27 14.93 5.65 3.14
N THR A 28 15.72 6.72 3.16
CA THR A 28 17.15 6.58 2.93
C THR A 28 17.83 5.91 4.13
N GLN A 29 18.88 5.15 3.89
CA GLN A 29 19.67 4.53 4.96
C GLN A 29 20.14 5.59 5.97
N LYS A 30 20.59 6.76 5.50
CA LYS A 30 20.98 7.87 6.34
C LYS A 30 19.85 8.31 7.29
N LEU A 31 18.61 8.41 6.83
CA LEU A 31 17.47 8.78 7.68
C LEU A 31 17.19 7.71 8.74
N ILE A 32 17.27 6.43 8.33
CA ILE A 32 17.09 5.28 9.22
C ILE A 32 18.13 5.27 10.34
N ASP A 33 19.38 5.59 10.04
CA ASP A 33 20.48 5.53 10.99
C ASP A 33 20.56 6.77 11.89
N GLU A 34 20.42 7.96 11.31
CA GLU A 34 20.59 9.22 12.04
C GLU A 34 19.33 9.67 12.79
N LYS A 35 18.13 9.32 12.28
CA LYS A 35 16.84 9.78 12.83
C LYS A 35 15.78 8.67 12.91
N PRO A 36 16.08 7.52 13.54
CA PRO A 36 15.16 6.39 13.60
C PRO A 36 13.82 6.75 14.26
N GLN A 37 13.81 7.67 15.23
CA GLN A 37 12.57 8.08 15.89
C GLN A 37 11.63 8.85 14.94
N VAL A 38 12.18 9.55 13.94
CA VAL A 38 11.36 10.23 12.91
C VAL A 38 10.70 9.19 12.01
N VAL A 39 11.46 8.18 11.58
CA VAL A 39 10.93 7.07 10.78
C VAL A 39 9.82 6.34 11.55
N GLN A 40 10.07 5.98 12.82
CA GLN A 40 9.07 5.30 13.65
C GLN A 40 7.79 6.14 13.82
N LYS A 41 7.92 7.46 14.09
CA LYS A 41 6.76 8.34 14.21
C LYS A 41 5.97 8.44 12.90
N ALA A 42 6.66 8.51 11.76
CA ALA A 42 6.01 8.53 10.45
C ALA A 42 5.25 7.23 10.19
N MET A 43 5.87 6.06 10.45
CA MET A 43 5.22 4.76 10.33
C MET A 43 3.98 4.66 11.24
N ASN A 44 4.12 5.06 12.51
CA ASN A 44 3.01 5.06 13.45
C ASN A 44 1.86 5.97 12.99
N ALA A 45 2.14 7.14 12.43
CA ALA A 45 1.11 8.05 11.91
C ALA A 45 0.39 7.48 10.69
N LEU A 46 1.14 6.87 9.75
CA LEU A 46 0.58 6.26 8.55
C LEU A 46 -0.34 5.09 8.88
N TYR A 47 0.13 4.16 9.71
CA TYR A 47 -0.67 2.99 10.08
C TYR A 47 -1.79 3.32 11.08
N GLY A 48 -1.58 4.29 11.97
CA GLY A 48 -2.65 4.83 12.82
C GLY A 48 -3.74 5.50 11.98
N GLY A 49 -3.37 6.27 10.95
CA GLY A 49 -4.31 6.83 9.98
C GLY A 49 -5.09 5.74 9.22
N LEU A 50 -4.42 4.68 8.77
CA LEU A 50 -5.09 3.54 8.14
C LEU A 50 -6.06 2.85 9.10
N GLY A 51 -5.67 2.65 10.36
CA GLY A 51 -6.55 2.10 11.40
C GLY A 51 -7.79 2.97 11.61
N TRP A 52 -7.62 4.31 11.66
CA TRP A 52 -8.73 5.23 11.75
C TRP A 52 -9.68 5.15 10.54
N LEU A 53 -9.13 5.14 9.32
CA LEU A 53 -9.93 4.99 8.09
C LEU A 53 -10.77 3.71 8.13
N ARG A 54 -10.20 2.60 8.55
CA ARG A 54 -10.89 1.30 8.64
C ARG A 54 -11.99 1.29 9.72
N GLY A 55 -11.77 1.99 10.82
CA GLY A 55 -12.72 2.10 11.93
C GLY A 55 -13.84 3.13 11.73
N ASN A 56 -13.70 4.04 10.74
CA ASN A 56 -14.61 5.17 10.54
C ASN A 56 -15.10 5.24 9.09
N ARG A 57 -15.80 4.21 8.62
CA ARG A 57 -16.21 4.01 7.23
C ARG A 57 -16.80 5.25 6.56
N ASP A 58 -17.82 5.85 7.16
CA ASP A 58 -18.53 6.97 6.53
C ASP A 58 -17.66 8.23 6.44
N ALA A 59 -16.84 8.50 7.46
CA ALA A 59 -15.89 9.60 7.45
C ALA A 59 -14.74 9.35 6.44
N ALA A 60 -14.30 8.09 6.32
CA ALA A 60 -13.30 7.70 5.33
C ALA A 60 -13.82 7.89 3.89
N ILE A 61 -15.05 7.48 3.61
CA ILE A 61 -15.69 7.69 2.30
C ILE A 61 -15.84 9.18 2.01
N ALA A 62 -16.27 9.99 2.98
CA ALA A 62 -16.38 11.44 2.81
C ALA A 62 -15.02 12.07 2.50
N LEU A 63 -13.95 11.64 3.18
CA LEU A 63 -12.58 12.10 2.92
C LEU A 63 -12.10 11.71 1.51
N ILE A 64 -12.36 10.48 1.06
CA ILE A 64 -12.02 10.02 -0.29
C ILE A 64 -12.76 10.87 -1.35
N VAL A 65 -14.05 11.16 -1.13
CA VAL A 65 -14.82 12.06 -2.01
C VAL A 65 -14.17 13.43 -2.14
N GLU A 66 -13.74 13.99 -1.00
CA GLU A 66 -13.13 15.33 -0.96
C GLU A 66 -11.75 15.36 -1.62
N VAL A 67 -10.90 14.37 -1.30
CA VAL A 67 -9.49 14.35 -1.75
C VAL A 67 -9.38 13.96 -3.22
N ASP A 68 -10.14 12.97 -3.66
CA ASP A 68 -10.06 12.43 -5.02
C ASP A 68 -11.07 13.06 -5.98
N GLU A 69 -11.93 13.95 -5.48
CA GLU A 69 -12.97 14.64 -6.25
C GLU A 69 -13.87 13.67 -7.03
N ILE A 70 -14.19 12.52 -6.44
CA ILE A 70 -15.01 11.45 -7.03
C ILE A 70 -16.38 11.36 -6.39
N LYS A 71 -17.29 10.67 -7.06
CA LYS A 71 -18.65 10.48 -6.56
C LYS A 71 -18.68 9.55 -5.34
N PRO A 72 -19.62 9.73 -4.39
CA PRO A 72 -19.72 8.91 -3.18
C PRO A 72 -19.80 7.40 -3.44
N GLU A 73 -20.52 6.98 -4.49
CA GLU A 73 -20.61 5.58 -4.87
C GLU A 73 -19.27 4.98 -5.34
N ILE A 74 -18.42 5.80 -5.98
CA ILE A 74 -17.06 5.38 -6.38
C ILE A 74 -16.15 5.33 -5.15
N ALA A 75 -16.22 6.33 -4.28
CA ALA A 75 -15.46 6.39 -3.03
C ALA A 75 -15.78 5.20 -2.12
N ALA A 76 -17.06 4.79 -2.04
CA ALA A 76 -17.45 3.59 -1.30
C ALA A 76 -16.82 2.31 -1.88
N MET A 77 -16.75 2.17 -3.20
CA MET A 77 -16.06 1.06 -3.85
C MET A 77 -14.55 1.08 -3.59
N GLU A 78 -13.93 2.26 -3.63
CA GLU A 78 -12.51 2.45 -3.31
C GLU A 78 -12.20 2.06 -1.86
N TYR A 79 -13.04 2.46 -0.93
CA TYR A 79 -12.94 2.04 0.46
C TYR A 79 -12.93 0.52 0.61
N GLU A 80 -13.91 -0.19 0.01
CA GLU A 80 -14.05 -1.65 0.12
C GLU A 80 -12.93 -2.41 -0.62
N ASN A 81 -12.50 -1.90 -1.77
CA ASN A 81 -11.56 -2.61 -2.64
C ASN A 81 -10.10 -2.26 -2.38
N THR A 82 -9.80 -1.13 -1.76
CA THR A 82 -8.44 -0.67 -1.48
C THR A 82 -8.19 -0.55 0.02
N ILE A 83 -8.90 0.35 0.72
CA ILE A 83 -8.61 0.63 2.14
C ILE A 83 -8.73 -0.63 3.02
N LEU A 84 -9.77 -1.43 2.83
CA LEU A 84 -9.96 -2.65 3.62
C LEU A 84 -8.97 -3.77 3.28
N LYS A 85 -8.30 -3.71 2.13
CA LYS A 85 -7.33 -4.73 1.68
C LYS A 85 -5.87 -4.38 1.98
N LEU A 86 -5.57 -3.12 2.38
CA LEU A 86 -4.22 -2.73 2.75
C LEU A 86 -3.74 -3.50 3.98
N ALA A 87 -2.47 -3.90 3.99
CA ALA A 87 -1.83 -4.49 5.17
C ALA A 87 -1.80 -3.48 6.32
N THR A 88 -2.12 -3.94 7.54
CA THR A 88 -2.25 -3.07 8.73
C THR A 88 -1.08 -3.19 9.70
N ASP A 89 -0.19 -4.16 9.49
CA ASP A 89 0.89 -4.52 10.41
C ASP A 89 2.29 -4.13 9.93
N ALA A 90 2.37 -3.47 8.77
CA ALA A 90 3.63 -3.13 8.09
C ALA A 90 4.52 -4.34 7.73
N THR A 91 4.01 -5.56 7.83
CA THR A 91 4.79 -6.77 7.56
C THR A 91 5.08 -6.89 6.06
N LEU A 92 6.34 -7.08 5.73
CA LEU A 92 6.79 -7.41 4.39
C LEU A 92 6.87 -8.93 4.24
N LYS A 93 6.15 -9.49 3.27
CA LYS A 93 6.16 -10.93 3.00
C LYS A 93 7.23 -11.26 1.97
N PRO A 94 8.26 -12.04 2.32
CA PRO A 94 9.40 -12.31 1.43
C PRO A 94 8.99 -12.91 0.07
N ASP A 95 7.98 -13.77 0.05
CA ASP A 95 7.49 -14.40 -1.16
C ASP A 95 6.74 -13.42 -2.08
N GLU A 96 5.99 -12.46 -1.53
CA GLU A 96 5.34 -11.39 -2.30
C GLU A 96 6.38 -10.41 -2.86
N MET A 97 7.44 -10.12 -2.10
CA MET A 97 8.56 -9.30 -2.56
C MET A 97 9.36 -10.00 -3.68
N GLN A 98 9.65 -11.29 -3.51
CA GLN A 98 10.34 -12.08 -4.53
C GLN A 98 9.55 -12.06 -5.85
N ARG A 99 8.23 -12.25 -5.80
CA ARG A 99 7.36 -12.14 -7.00
C ARG A 99 7.41 -10.75 -7.63
N ALA A 100 7.38 -9.68 -6.82
CA ALA A 100 7.51 -8.32 -7.36
C ALA A 100 8.84 -8.11 -8.09
N MET A 101 9.95 -8.63 -7.56
CA MET A 101 11.26 -8.57 -8.24
C MET A 101 11.28 -9.38 -9.54
N GLU A 102 10.67 -10.56 -9.56
CA GLU A 102 10.55 -11.38 -10.78
C GLU A 102 9.73 -10.67 -11.86
N MET A 103 8.61 -10.04 -11.46
CA MET A 103 7.82 -9.21 -12.38
C MET A 103 8.62 -8.01 -12.89
N GLY A 104 9.41 -7.37 -12.02
CA GLY A 104 10.32 -6.28 -12.42
C GLY A 104 11.30 -6.70 -13.51
N LYS A 105 11.85 -7.92 -13.45
CA LYS A 105 12.72 -8.45 -14.49
C LYS A 105 12.05 -8.56 -15.86
N LEU A 106 10.75 -8.88 -15.89
CA LEU A 106 9.99 -8.96 -17.16
C LEU A 106 9.88 -7.61 -17.88
N ILE A 107 9.96 -6.52 -17.14
CA ILE A 107 9.94 -5.14 -17.70
C ILE A 107 11.32 -4.49 -17.74
N GLY A 108 12.40 -5.29 -17.59
CA GLY A 108 13.77 -4.85 -17.76
C GLY A 108 14.47 -4.30 -16.51
N ILE A 109 13.88 -4.44 -15.33
CA ILE A 109 14.53 -4.08 -14.05
C ILE A 109 15.40 -5.28 -13.62
N THR A 110 16.66 -5.27 -13.99
CA THR A 110 17.58 -6.40 -13.77
C THR A 110 18.65 -6.13 -12.71
N ASP A 111 18.94 -4.87 -12.43
CA ASP A 111 19.93 -4.46 -11.43
C ASP A 111 19.22 -4.12 -10.12
N THR A 112 18.97 -5.14 -9.31
CA THR A 112 18.33 -5.00 -8.00
C THR A 112 19.23 -5.58 -6.92
N ALA A 113 19.36 -4.87 -5.80
CA ALA A 113 20.01 -5.41 -4.62
C ALA A 113 19.21 -6.59 -4.02
N PRO A 114 19.83 -7.50 -3.25
CA PRO A 114 19.13 -8.54 -2.50
C PRO A 114 18.05 -7.95 -1.56
N ILE A 115 16.97 -8.70 -1.33
CA ILE A 115 15.81 -8.24 -0.53
C ILE A 115 16.22 -7.81 0.88
N ASP A 116 17.11 -8.53 1.52
CA ASP A 116 17.65 -8.24 2.86
C ASP A 116 18.42 -6.92 2.94
N GLN A 117 18.91 -6.41 1.82
CA GLN A 117 19.54 -5.09 1.72
C GLN A 117 18.55 -3.97 1.38
N LEU A 118 17.35 -4.33 0.89
CA LEU A 118 16.31 -3.37 0.49
C LEU A 118 15.28 -3.14 1.59
N THR A 119 15.25 -3.98 2.61
CA THR A 119 14.17 -3.97 3.62
C THR A 119 14.72 -3.98 5.03
N THR A 120 13.91 -3.52 5.96
CA THR A 120 14.18 -3.60 7.39
C THR A 120 12.89 -3.81 8.17
N ASP A 121 12.92 -4.64 9.18
CA ASP A 121 11.85 -4.87 10.16
C ASP A 121 12.02 -4.03 11.44
N ARG A 122 13.02 -3.15 11.46
CA ARG A 122 13.39 -2.34 12.64
C ARG A 122 12.24 -1.52 13.22
N PHE A 123 11.24 -1.18 12.39
CA PHE A 123 10.14 -0.27 12.74
C PHE A 123 8.80 -0.97 12.92
N ILE A 124 8.79 -2.29 12.99
CA ILE A 124 7.61 -3.09 13.29
C ILE A 124 7.74 -3.75 14.68
N PRO A 125 6.63 -4.04 15.38
CA PRO A 125 5.26 -3.75 14.96
C PRO A 125 4.93 -2.25 15.01
N VAL A 126 3.97 -1.83 14.17
CA VAL A 126 3.38 -0.49 14.21
C VAL A 126 2.06 -0.54 14.97
N PRO A 127 1.67 0.52 15.73
CA PRO A 127 0.38 0.59 16.38
C PRO A 127 -0.74 0.63 15.32
N THR A 128 -1.73 -0.23 15.47
CA THR A 128 -2.90 -0.33 14.57
C THR A 128 -4.17 0.27 15.15
N THR A 129 -4.03 1.07 16.22
CA THR A 129 -5.16 1.69 16.95
C THR A 129 -5.36 3.13 16.53
#